data_b7399738f11040161969576511b48a93
#
_entry.id   b7399738f11040161969576511b48a93
#
_cell.length_a   1.000
_cell.length_b   1.000
_cell.length_c   1.000
_cell.angle_alpha   90.00
_cell.angle_beta   90.00
_cell.angle_gamma   90.00
#
_symmetry.space_group_name_H-M   'P 1'
#
loop_
_entity.id
_entity.type
_entity.pdbx_description
1 polymer ?
#
loop_
_entity_poly.entity_id
_entity_poly.type
_entity_poly.pdbx_seq_one_letter_code
_entity_poly.pdbx_strand_id
1 'polypeptide(L)'
;MDYKSTLMWKELNEAKDVLKTLRERNAGVLQSVAAAAEKAGVANVYTAARGTSDHAMIFLKYLIEGRLGIPVASGAPSAVTMYGAKMKFSNALVIGCSQSGKAADVMEIVRAGNESGAVTVAITNDEQSPLAKLAQYHLYCNAGEEKSVAATKTFSSQLY
;
A
#
# COMPACT_ATOMS: atom_id res chain seq x y z
N MET A 1 -27.70 -18.94 13.44
CA MET A 1 -26.51 -19.15 12.58
C MET A 1 -25.29 -19.00 13.47
N ASP A 2 -24.43 -20.00 13.54
CA ASP A 2 -23.21 -19.89 14.35
C ASP A 2 -22.16 -19.09 13.58
N TYR A 3 -21.91 -17.84 14.02
CA TYR A 3 -20.94 -16.93 13.39
C TYR A 3 -19.49 -17.47 13.46
N LYS A 4 -19.19 -18.33 14.46
CA LYS A 4 -17.86 -18.94 14.60
C LYS A 4 -17.53 -19.96 13.52
N SER A 5 -18.54 -20.45 12.81
CA SER A 5 -18.35 -21.34 11.66
C SER A 5 -18.07 -20.62 10.34
N THR A 6 -18.13 -19.28 10.32
CA THR A 6 -17.92 -18.48 9.11
C THR A 6 -16.44 -18.36 8.72
N LEU A 7 -16.17 -18.23 7.43
CA LEU A 7 -14.81 -17.95 6.91
C LEU A 7 -14.22 -16.68 7.52
N MET A 8 -15.03 -15.62 7.60
CA MET A 8 -14.61 -14.34 8.17
C MET A 8 -14.14 -14.48 9.63
N TRP A 9 -14.87 -15.25 10.45
CA TRP A 9 -14.45 -15.48 11.83
C TRP A 9 -13.11 -16.20 11.92
N LYS A 10 -12.89 -17.20 11.07
CA LYS A 10 -11.64 -17.94 10.98
C LYS A 10 -10.49 -16.99 10.59
N GLU A 11 -10.64 -16.26 9.50
CA GLU A 11 -9.64 -15.34 8.98
C GLU A 11 -9.33 -14.20 9.95
N LEU A 12 -10.34 -13.67 10.66
CA LEU A 12 -10.14 -12.67 11.71
C LEU A 12 -9.24 -13.20 12.83
N ASN A 13 -9.40 -14.45 13.24
CA ASN A 13 -8.55 -15.05 14.27
C ASN A 13 -7.13 -15.35 13.80
N GLU A 14 -6.91 -15.53 12.50
CA GLU A 14 -5.59 -15.68 11.90
C GLU A 14 -4.78 -14.36 11.88
N ALA A 15 -5.45 -13.21 11.92
CA ALA A 15 -4.81 -11.89 11.77
C ALA A 15 -3.68 -11.66 12.78
N LYS A 16 -3.84 -12.10 14.04
CA LYS A 16 -2.82 -11.94 15.09
C LYS A 16 -1.50 -12.65 14.73
N ASP A 17 -1.57 -13.82 14.08
CA ASP A 17 -0.39 -14.59 13.74
C ASP A 17 0.30 -14.03 12.49
N VAL A 18 -0.49 -13.51 11.55
CA VAL A 18 0.02 -12.74 10.41
C VAL A 18 0.84 -11.54 10.87
N LEU A 19 0.32 -10.74 11.79
CA LEU A 19 0.98 -9.53 12.28
C LEU A 19 2.29 -9.81 13.03
N LYS A 20 2.42 -10.94 13.73
CA LYS A 20 3.64 -11.30 14.46
C LYS A 20 4.88 -11.36 13.58
N THR A 21 4.74 -11.85 12.35
CA THR A 21 5.85 -12.05 11.42
C THR A 21 6.00 -10.93 10.39
N LEU A 22 5.00 -10.06 10.27
CA LEU A 22 4.92 -9.04 9.22
C LEU A 22 6.09 -8.06 9.26
N ARG A 23 6.45 -7.59 10.45
CA ARG A 23 7.55 -6.66 10.64
C ARG A 23 8.90 -7.24 10.21
N GLU A 24 9.20 -8.46 10.63
CA GLU A 24 10.44 -9.15 10.26
C GLU A 24 10.50 -9.39 8.76
N ARG A 25 9.39 -9.81 8.17
CA ARG A 25 9.27 -10.06 6.72
C ARG A 25 9.61 -8.83 5.89
N ASN A 26 9.21 -7.65 6.32
CA ASN A 26 9.38 -6.41 5.56
C ASN A 26 10.55 -5.53 6.06
N ALA A 27 11.26 -5.90 7.12
CA ALA A 27 12.25 -5.05 7.77
C ALA A 27 13.34 -4.52 6.80
N GLY A 28 13.90 -5.38 5.96
CA GLY A 28 14.91 -5.00 4.98
C GLY A 28 14.38 -4.06 3.90
N VAL A 29 13.16 -4.30 3.45
CA VAL A 29 12.50 -3.43 2.45
C VAL A 29 12.19 -2.06 3.05
N LEU A 30 11.68 -2.01 4.29
CA LEU A 30 11.42 -0.75 4.99
C LEU A 30 12.69 0.10 5.16
N GLN A 31 13.81 -0.52 5.53
CA GLN A 31 15.11 0.17 5.61
C GLN A 31 15.52 0.72 4.24
N SER A 32 15.34 -0.06 3.18
CA SER A 32 15.67 0.36 1.81
C SER A 32 14.80 1.53 1.34
N VAL A 33 13.49 1.49 1.65
CA VAL A 33 12.57 2.60 1.34
C VAL A 33 12.98 3.86 2.10
N ALA A 34 13.28 3.75 3.40
CA ALA A 34 13.71 4.89 4.20
C ALA A 34 14.98 5.53 3.64
N ALA A 35 16.01 4.73 3.33
CA ALA A 35 17.26 5.21 2.73
C ALA A 35 17.04 5.86 1.35
N ALA A 36 16.17 5.28 0.53
CA ALA A 36 15.84 5.84 -0.78
C ALA A 36 15.08 7.17 -0.65
N ALA A 37 14.12 7.26 0.27
CA ALA A 37 13.36 8.48 0.53
C ALA A 37 14.26 9.61 1.03
N GLU A 38 15.18 9.32 1.96
CA GLU A 38 16.16 10.28 2.45
C GLU A 38 17.08 10.76 1.32
N LYS A 39 17.66 9.83 0.56
CA LYS A 39 18.55 10.14 -0.58
C LYS A 39 17.85 10.98 -1.66
N ALA A 40 16.56 10.71 -1.91
CA ALA A 40 15.75 11.45 -2.89
C ALA A 40 15.25 12.80 -2.35
N GLY A 41 15.48 13.11 -1.08
CA GLY A 41 14.96 14.32 -0.45
C GLY A 41 13.43 14.38 -0.50
N VAL A 42 12.74 13.28 -0.15
CA VAL A 42 11.29 13.20 -0.19
C VAL A 42 10.67 14.28 0.70
N ALA A 43 9.88 15.16 0.08
CA ALA A 43 9.21 16.27 0.73
C ALA A 43 7.67 16.12 0.77
N ASN A 44 7.14 15.15 0.07
CA ASN A 44 5.70 14.84 0.04
C ASN A 44 5.47 13.35 -0.23
N VAL A 45 4.30 12.87 0.19
CA VAL A 45 3.86 11.49 -0.07
C VAL A 45 2.55 11.52 -0.84
N TYR A 46 2.41 10.63 -1.79
CA TYR A 46 1.18 10.46 -2.57
C TYR A 46 0.72 9.01 -2.45
N THR A 47 -0.50 8.79 -1.96
CA THR A 47 -1.07 7.45 -1.82
C THR A 47 -2.11 7.19 -2.90
N ALA A 48 -2.14 5.98 -3.44
CA ALA A 48 -3.16 5.53 -4.38
C ALA A 48 -3.70 4.17 -3.92
N ALA A 49 -5.00 4.11 -3.66
CA ALA A 49 -5.69 2.91 -3.23
C ALA A 49 -7.18 2.98 -3.57
N ARG A 50 -7.90 1.89 -3.31
CA ARG A 50 -9.35 1.80 -3.50
C ARG A 50 -10.00 1.06 -2.34
N GLY A 51 -11.25 1.44 -2.02
CA GLY A 51 -12.05 0.76 -1.01
C GLY A 51 -11.38 0.68 0.35
N THR A 52 -11.36 -0.48 0.95
CA THR A 52 -10.79 -0.71 2.29
C THR A 52 -9.29 -0.38 2.37
N SER A 53 -8.53 -0.63 1.30
CA SER A 53 -7.11 -0.28 1.26
C SER A 53 -6.89 1.24 1.31
N ASP A 54 -7.82 2.05 0.80
CA ASP A 54 -7.74 3.51 0.89
C ASP A 54 -7.90 4.00 2.34
N HIS A 55 -8.76 3.35 3.12
CA HIS A 55 -8.86 3.64 4.56
C HIS A 55 -7.55 3.35 5.32
N ALA A 56 -6.83 2.30 4.93
CA ALA A 56 -5.50 2.04 5.49
C ALA A 56 -4.50 3.16 5.12
N MET A 57 -4.59 3.68 3.89
CA MET A 57 -3.75 4.81 3.47
C MET A 57 -4.11 6.12 4.18
N ILE A 58 -5.37 6.34 4.54
CA ILE A 58 -5.77 7.47 5.39
C ILE A 58 -5.11 7.35 6.77
N PHE A 59 -5.08 6.17 7.38
CA PHE A 59 -4.38 5.96 8.64
C PHE A 59 -2.87 6.24 8.50
N LEU A 60 -2.24 5.71 7.46
CA LEU A 60 -0.83 5.97 7.16
C LEU A 60 -0.55 7.47 6.97
N LYS A 61 -1.45 8.21 6.32
CA LYS A 61 -1.38 9.66 6.18
C LYS A 61 -1.22 10.34 7.54
N TYR A 62 -2.09 10.04 8.50
CA TYR A 62 -2.01 10.63 9.85
C TYR A 62 -0.71 10.28 10.55
N LEU A 63 -0.19 9.07 10.37
CA LEU A 63 1.09 8.66 10.94
C LEU A 63 2.26 9.46 10.35
N ILE A 64 2.32 9.58 9.03
CA ILE A 64 3.39 10.30 8.34
C ILE A 64 3.34 11.80 8.67
N GLU A 65 2.19 12.43 8.55
CA GLU A 65 2.03 13.85 8.85
C GLU A 65 2.32 14.15 10.33
N GLY A 66 1.79 13.33 11.24
CA GLY A 66 1.96 13.54 12.68
C GLY A 66 3.33 13.19 13.25
N ARG A 67 4.06 12.28 12.61
CA ARG A 67 5.38 11.82 13.12
C ARG A 67 6.56 12.40 12.37
N LEU A 68 6.40 12.64 11.07
CA LEU A 68 7.49 13.09 10.20
C LEU A 68 7.28 14.52 9.71
N GLY A 69 6.09 15.11 9.86
CA GLY A 69 5.77 16.44 9.35
C GLY A 69 5.76 16.53 7.81
N ILE A 70 5.71 15.39 7.12
CA ILE A 70 5.69 15.33 5.67
C ILE A 70 4.24 15.29 5.19
N PRO A 71 3.79 16.23 4.33
CA PRO A 71 2.41 16.24 3.84
C PRO A 71 2.10 15.02 2.97
N VAL A 72 0.89 14.49 3.13
CA VAL A 72 0.40 13.32 2.38
C VAL A 72 -0.85 13.67 1.60
N ALA A 73 -0.82 13.50 0.28
CA ALA A 73 -1.97 13.63 -0.60
C ALA A 73 -2.59 12.25 -0.87
N SER A 74 -3.89 12.12 -0.62
CA SER A 74 -4.66 10.97 -1.10
C SER A 74 -4.93 11.12 -2.60
N GLY A 75 -4.59 10.11 -3.38
CA GLY A 75 -4.65 10.17 -4.82
C GLY A 75 -6.07 10.18 -5.39
N ALA A 76 -6.21 10.84 -6.51
CA ALA A 76 -7.39 10.74 -7.38
C ALA A 76 -6.99 9.98 -8.66
N PRO A 77 -7.00 8.64 -8.68
CA PRO A 77 -6.54 7.87 -9.82
C PRO A 77 -7.28 8.22 -11.13
N SER A 78 -8.53 8.65 -11.03
CA SER A 78 -9.31 9.12 -12.17
C SER A 78 -8.69 10.33 -12.88
N ALA A 79 -7.90 11.15 -12.20
CA ALA A 79 -7.20 12.26 -12.83
C ALA A 79 -6.25 11.75 -13.95
N VAL A 80 -5.59 10.64 -13.72
CA VAL A 80 -4.71 10.01 -14.70
C VAL A 80 -5.52 9.14 -15.68
N THR A 81 -6.36 8.23 -15.17
CA THR A 81 -7.00 7.19 -16.00
C THR A 81 -8.14 7.71 -16.87
N MET A 82 -8.87 8.74 -16.43
CA MET A 82 -10.01 9.29 -17.16
C MET A 82 -9.69 10.62 -17.87
N TYR A 83 -8.89 11.47 -17.21
CA TYR A 83 -8.60 12.81 -17.73
C TYR A 83 -7.21 12.91 -18.37
N GLY A 84 -6.42 11.85 -18.37
CA GLY A 84 -5.08 11.80 -18.97
C GLY A 84 -4.08 12.78 -18.36
N ALA A 85 -4.28 13.16 -17.08
CA ALA A 85 -3.40 14.09 -16.42
C ALA A 85 -1.98 13.51 -16.28
N LYS A 86 -0.98 14.31 -16.65
CA LYS A 86 0.44 13.96 -16.42
C LYS A 86 0.85 14.49 -15.05
N MET A 87 0.80 13.61 -14.07
CA MET A 87 1.20 13.95 -12.70
C MET A 87 2.71 14.16 -12.61
N LYS A 88 3.11 15.14 -11.80
CA LYS A 88 4.53 15.42 -11.50
C LYS A 88 4.80 15.05 -10.05
N PHE A 89 5.64 14.05 -9.86
CA PHE A 89 5.97 13.50 -8.54
C PHE A 89 7.42 13.82 -8.13
N SER A 90 7.87 15.07 -8.35
CA SER A 90 9.22 15.48 -7.95
C SER A 90 9.37 15.40 -6.42
N ASN A 91 10.45 14.80 -5.94
CA ASN A 91 10.74 14.62 -4.51
C ASN A 91 9.57 13.99 -3.74
N ALA A 92 8.90 13.03 -4.36
CA ALA A 92 7.76 12.35 -3.78
C ALA A 92 8.06 10.88 -3.46
N LEU A 93 7.36 10.38 -2.44
CA LEU A 93 7.16 8.96 -2.22
C LEU A 93 5.75 8.60 -2.71
N VAL A 94 5.64 7.75 -3.71
CA VAL A 94 4.35 7.29 -4.25
C VAL A 94 4.05 5.89 -3.74
N ILE A 95 2.95 5.72 -3.02
CA ILE A 95 2.55 4.44 -2.41
C ILE A 95 1.28 3.95 -3.08
N GLY A 96 1.36 2.82 -3.78
CA GLY A 96 0.19 2.10 -4.30
C GLY A 96 -0.21 0.96 -3.37
N CYS A 97 -1.45 0.96 -2.89
CA CYS A 97 -1.96 -0.09 -2.00
C CYS A 97 -3.15 -0.82 -2.63
N SER A 98 -3.01 -2.14 -2.79
CA SER A 98 -4.05 -3.00 -3.37
C SER A 98 -3.85 -4.44 -2.90
N GLN A 99 -4.86 -5.03 -2.25
CA GLN A 99 -4.81 -6.41 -1.78
C GLN A 99 -4.32 -7.37 -2.87
N SER A 100 -4.99 -7.38 -4.02
CA SER A 100 -4.67 -8.26 -5.14
C SER A 100 -3.49 -7.76 -6.00
N GLY A 101 -3.11 -6.50 -5.85
CA GLY A 101 -2.11 -5.86 -6.70
C GLY A 101 -2.49 -5.76 -8.19
N LYS A 102 -3.80 -5.83 -8.52
CA LYS A 102 -4.33 -5.83 -9.89
C LYS A 102 -5.17 -4.59 -10.23
N ALA A 103 -5.26 -3.62 -9.32
CA ALA A 103 -6.02 -2.40 -9.55
C ALA A 103 -5.31 -1.53 -10.59
N ALA A 104 -5.88 -1.45 -11.80
CA ALA A 104 -5.27 -0.79 -12.95
C ALA A 104 -5.03 0.70 -12.68
N ASP A 105 -5.97 1.38 -12.06
CA ASP A 105 -5.90 2.79 -11.73
C ASP A 105 -4.81 3.10 -10.67
N VAL A 106 -4.60 2.21 -9.69
CA VAL A 106 -3.49 2.30 -8.75
C VAL A 106 -2.15 2.11 -9.45
N MET A 107 -2.08 1.14 -10.38
CA MET A 107 -0.88 0.89 -11.19
C MET A 107 -0.50 2.10 -12.04
N GLU A 108 -1.46 2.80 -12.63
CA GLU A 108 -1.18 4.01 -13.44
C GLU A 108 -0.55 5.12 -12.60
N ILE A 109 -0.96 5.31 -11.36
CA ILE A 109 -0.33 6.28 -10.44
C ILE A 109 1.11 5.88 -10.12
N VAL A 110 1.34 4.60 -9.82
CA VAL A 110 2.71 4.11 -9.52
C VAL A 110 3.60 4.21 -10.76
N ARG A 111 3.06 3.93 -11.96
CA ARG A 111 3.76 4.11 -13.23
C ARG A 111 4.17 5.57 -13.44
N ALA A 112 3.23 6.52 -13.26
CA ALA A 112 3.52 7.94 -13.36
C ALA A 112 4.57 8.39 -12.32
N GLY A 113 4.57 7.78 -11.12
CA GLY A 113 5.60 7.97 -10.11
C GLY A 113 6.98 7.54 -10.62
N ASN A 114 7.10 6.35 -11.19
CA ASN A 114 8.34 5.85 -11.77
C ASN A 114 8.85 6.76 -12.90
N GLU A 115 7.97 7.16 -13.81
CA GLU A 115 8.31 8.05 -14.93
C GLU A 115 8.75 9.44 -14.47
N SER A 116 8.29 9.89 -13.31
CA SER A 116 8.67 11.16 -12.70
C SER A 116 9.94 11.07 -11.83
N GLY A 117 10.51 9.88 -11.66
CA GLY A 117 11.68 9.67 -10.80
C GLY A 117 11.36 9.67 -9.30
N ALA A 118 10.09 9.51 -8.91
CA ALA A 118 9.70 9.35 -7.50
C ALA A 118 10.18 8.00 -6.94
N VAL A 119 10.31 7.92 -5.62
CA VAL A 119 10.42 6.64 -4.93
C VAL A 119 9.05 5.98 -4.93
N THR A 120 8.95 4.74 -5.42
CA THR A 120 7.65 4.05 -5.52
C THR A 120 7.60 2.80 -4.66
N VAL A 121 6.49 2.62 -3.95
CA VAL A 121 6.22 1.49 -3.07
C VAL A 121 4.89 0.87 -3.41
N ALA A 122 4.85 -0.46 -3.50
CA ALA A 122 3.61 -1.23 -3.55
C ALA A 122 3.36 -1.92 -2.21
N ILE A 123 2.10 -1.91 -1.75
CA ILE A 123 1.64 -2.70 -0.62
C ILE A 123 0.60 -3.69 -1.16
N THR A 124 0.93 -4.98 -1.20
CA THR A 124 0.02 -6.00 -1.75
C THR A 124 0.09 -7.31 -0.96
N ASN A 125 -0.92 -8.17 -1.15
CA ASN A 125 -0.92 -9.54 -0.62
C ASN A 125 -0.52 -10.60 -1.68
N ASP A 126 0.07 -10.17 -2.79
CA ASP A 126 0.57 -11.04 -3.85
C ASP A 126 1.90 -10.51 -4.38
N GLU A 127 2.99 -11.18 -4.03
CA GLU A 127 4.37 -10.84 -4.45
C GLU A 127 4.56 -10.95 -5.98
N GLN A 128 3.71 -11.72 -6.65
CA GLN A 128 3.76 -11.89 -8.11
C GLN A 128 2.82 -10.94 -8.85
N SER A 129 2.08 -10.11 -8.13
CA SER A 129 1.12 -9.19 -8.73
C SER A 129 1.78 -8.15 -9.65
N PRO A 130 1.04 -7.64 -10.63
CA PRO A 130 1.54 -6.58 -11.51
C PRO A 130 2.00 -5.33 -10.76
N LEU A 131 1.29 -4.93 -9.70
CA LEU A 131 1.64 -3.77 -8.89
C LEU A 131 2.95 -3.99 -8.11
N ALA A 132 3.13 -5.19 -7.53
CA ALA A 132 4.37 -5.54 -6.83
C ALA A 132 5.60 -5.49 -7.75
N LYS A 133 5.44 -5.93 -9.01
CA LYS A 133 6.52 -5.90 -10.02
C LYS A 133 6.76 -4.52 -10.61
N LEU A 134 5.78 -3.64 -10.57
CA LEU A 134 5.84 -2.30 -11.13
C LEU A 134 6.60 -1.34 -10.22
N ALA A 135 6.37 -1.40 -8.91
CA ALA A 135 7.00 -0.51 -7.94
C ALA A 135 8.47 -0.88 -7.70
N GLN A 136 9.27 0.11 -7.29
CA GLN A 136 10.69 -0.11 -6.94
C GLN A 136 10.83 -0.95 -5.66
N TYR A 137 9.88 -0.81 -4.74
CA TYR A 137 9.85 -1.53 -3.47
C TYR A 137 8.49 -2.18 -3.26
N HIS A 138 8.48 -3.37 -2.69
CA HIS A 138 7.24 -4.09 -2.38
C HIS A 138 7.20 -4.47 -0.90
N LEU A 139 6.16 -4.02 -0.22
CA LEU A 139 5.80 -4.43 1.14
C LEU A 139 4.69 -5.48 1.03
N TYR A 140 4.99 -6.67 1.50
CA TYR A 140 4.08 -7.81 1.43
C TYR A 140 3.18 -7.87 2.65
N CYS A 141 1.86 -7.92 2.47
CA CYS A 141 0.90 -8.05 3.56
C CYS A 141 1.02 -9.39 4.32
N ASN A 142 1.59 -10.43 3.70
CA ASN A 142 1.82 -11.74 4.30
C ASN A 142 0.56 -12.37 4.93
N ALA A 143 -0.62 -11.99 4.46
CA ALA A 143 -1.90 -12.41 5.03
C ALA A 143 -2.32 -13.82 4.58
N GLY A 144 -1.59 -14.43 3.62
CA GLY A 144 -1.99 -15.67 3.01
C GLY A 144 -3.28 -15.52 2.19
N GLU A 145 -3.93 -16.64 1.92
CA GLU A 145 -5.20 -16.62 1.18
C GLU A 145 -6.33 -16.06 2.05
N GLU A 146 -7.13 -15.15 1.50
CA GLU A 146 -8.30 -14.54 2.14
C GLU A 146 -9.50 -14.73 1.23
N LYS A 147 -10.48 -15.49 1.69
CA LYS A 147 -11.67 -15.94 0.94
C LYS A 147 -12.97 -15.25 1.36
N SER A 148 -12.99 -14.62 2.53
CA SER A 148 -14.14 -13.89 2.98
C SER A 148 -14.40 -12.66 2.10
N VAL A 149 -15.67 -12.28 1.95
CA VAL A 149 -16.05 -11.15 1.09
C VAL A 149 -15.46 -9.84 1.58
N ALA A 150 -15.44 -9.62 2.90
CA ALA A 150 -14.79 -8.46 3.48
C ALA A 150 -13.36 -8.82 3.91
N ALA A 151 -12.40 -8.01 3.48
CA ALA A 151 -11.01 -8.16 3.90
C ALA A 151 -10.88 -7.94 5.42
N THR A 152 -10.18 -8.85 6.08
CA THR A 152 -9.93 -8.82 7.52
C THR A 152 -8.44 -8.76 7.82
N LYS A 153 -7.73 -9.87 7.63
CA LYS A 153 -6.29 -9.98 7.91
C LYS A 153 -5.43 -9.15 6.96
N THR A 154 -5.79 -9.05 5.67
CA THR A 154 -5.09 -8.18 4.73
C THR A 154 -5.21 -6.71 5.12
N PHE A 155 -6.42 -6.26 5.50
CA PHE A 155 -6.61 -4.89 5.98
C PHE A 155 -5.80 -4.61 7.26
N SER A 156 -5.82 -5.53 8.22
CA SER A 156 -5.01 -5.43 9.44
C SER A 156 -3.52 -5.33 9.12
N SER A 157 -3.04 -6.07 8.13
CA SER A 157 -1.65 -6.02 7.68
C SER A 157 -1.30 -4.69 7.00
N GLN A 158 -2.23 -4.09 6.27
CA GLN A 158 -2.04 -2.77 5.65
C GLN A 158 -1.99 -1.64 6.67
N LEU A 159 -2.65 -1.81 7.82
CA LEU A 159 -2.62 -0.84 8.93
C LEU A 159 -1.34 -0.94 9.77
N TYR A 160 -0.79 -2.14 9.90
CA TYR A 160 0.39 -2.44 10.73
C TYR A 160 1.69 -1.98 10.08
#